data_31b0901dfd73209f9a5fa5b0d7ffe76f
#
_entry.id   31b0901dfd73209f9a5fa5b0d7ffe76f
#
_cell.length_a   1.000
_cell.length_b   1.000
_cell.length_c   1.000
_cell.angle_alpha   90.00
_cell.angle_beta   90.00
_cell.angle_gamma   90.00
#
_symmetry.space_group_name_H-M   'P 1'
#
loop_
_entity.id
_entity.type
_entity.pdbx_description
1 polymer ?
#
loop_
_entity_poly.entity_id
_entity_poly.type
_entity_poly.pdbx_seq_one_letter_code
_entity_poly.pdbx_strand_id
1 'polypeptide(L)'
;MNVSNWPLAFLTLSILVSNILAVIVASLVVILVVTKVIGGLWDKYKRKRRALLMSLALEFLRTGNAEGKLPLKNLGWADALIFKAILLELSEEVSGIQQSRATELYEFSGIADNEIRILRRSWFWWLRAASAHDIGQMRVKRAKSNLIEALGDKNIEVRLEATWAIGHMGFVDTLPLVMESMSHFFKIAALRMDAFIFEMGAPALPLLLDLCKHPEWEIQLLAIHLVGEFKDPETLEVLLSLLDSQDLEIRIAACKAIGSIGDPSGLSGIIPCMEDSAWQMRAQVAKQFGRNGFTPAIPGLLKCLEDLAWWVRLNAGEALSQMGKRGKIALKKALKSPDRFARDMASQWLDELEATP
;
A
#
# COMPACT_ATOMS: atom_id res chain seq x y z
N MET A 1 4.15 42.91 55.28
CA MET A 1 5.06 42.48 54.19
C MET A 1 5.66 43.73 53.58
N ASN A 2 6.99 43.92 53.73
CA ASN A 2 7.67 45.16 53.32
C ASN A 2 7.80 45.28 51.83
N VAL A 3 7.05 46.19 51.19
CA VAL A 3 6.99 46.43 49.73
C VAL A 3 8.33 46.98 49.19
N SER A 4 9.26 47.39 50.08
CA SER A 4 10.56 47.99 49.73
C SER A 4 11.60 47.05 49.14
N ASN A 5 11.42 45.72 49.25
CA ASN A 5 12.39 44.70 48.73
C ASN A 5 12.03 44.09 47.38
N TRP A 6 10.90 44.46 46.79
CA TRP A 6 10.44 43.91 45.52
C TRP A 6 11.37 44.28 44.33
N PRO A 7 11.91 45.50 44.22
CA PRO A 7 12.80 45.81 43.09
C PRO A 7 14.12 45.03 43.13
N LEU A 8 14.67 44.78 44.32
CA LEU A 8 15.88 43.96 44.48
C LEU A 8 15.66 42.48 44.16
N ALA A 9 14.54 41.91 44.59
CA ALA A 9 14.17 40.54 44.29
C ALA A 9 13.93 40.35 42.77
N PHE A 10 13.32 41.33 42.11
CA PHE A 10 13.10 41.31 40.66
C PHE A 10 14.42 41.40 39.87
N LEU A 11 15.35 42.24 40.35
CA LEU A 11 16.68 42.40 39.75
C LEU A 11 17.51 41.09 39.88
N THR A 12 17.51 40.49 41.07
CA THR A 12 18.22 39.20 41.29
C THR A 12 17.63 38.05 40.46
N LEU A 13 16.30 37.99 40.34
CA LEU A 13 15.63 37.02 39.52
C LEU A 13 15.96 37.22 38.02
N SER A 14 15.96 38.45 37.52
CA SER A 14 16.29 38.75 36.12
C SER A 14 17.74 38.40 35.78
N ILE A 15 18.69 38.68 36.69
CA ILE A 15 20.11 38.29 36.54
C ILE A 15 20.24 36.74 36.53
N LEU A 16 19.53 36.06 37.42
CA LEU A 16 19.54 34.59 37.47
C LEU A 16 19.01 33.99 36.16
N VAL A 17 17.87 34.47 35.69
CA VAL A 17 17.26 34.01 34.42
C VAL A 17 18.18 34.29 33.22
N SER A 18 18.81 35.50 33.19
CA SER A 18 19.76 35.86 32.13
C SER A 18 20.98 34.95 32.12
N ASN A 19 21.53 34.62 33.30
CA ASN A 19 22.66 33.69 33.41
C ASN A 19 22.30 32.27 32.99
N ILE A 20 21.12 31.75 33.38
CA ILE A 20 20.61 30.44 32.94
C ILE A 20 20.46 30.44 31.44
N LEU A 21 19.86 31.46 30.84
CA LEU A 21 19.69 31.57 29.40
C LEU A 21 21.05 31.60 28.66
N ALA A 22 22.02 32.36 29.19
CA ALA A 22 23.37 32.41 28.64
C ALA A 22 24.06 31.02 28.65
N VAL A 23 23.93 30.27 29.75
CA VAL A 23 24.46 28.89 29.84
C VAL A 23 23.77 27.95 28.85
N ILE A 24 22.44 28.07 28.69
CA ILE A 24 21.70 27.27 27.69
C ILE A 24 22.19 27.60 26.27
N VAL A 25 22.30 28.89 25.94
CA VAL A 25 22.77 29.29 24.59
C VAL A 25 24.21 28.83 24.36
N ALA A 26 25.11 29.01 25.34
CA ALA A 26 26.48 28.53 25.24
C ALA A 26 26.56 27.01 25.03
N SER A 27 25.78 26.25 25.78
CA SER A 27 25.71 24.77 25.61
C SER A 27 25.16 24.36 24.23
N LEU A 28 24.13 25.05 23.73
CA LEU A 28 23.62 24.82 22.37
C LEU A 28 24.67 25.11 21.29
N VAL A 29 25.43 26.20 21.43
CA VAL A 29 26.53 26.51 20.49
C VAL A 29 27.61 25.46 20.55
N VAL A 30 28.00 25.00 21.74
CA VAL A 30 28.98 23.90 21.88
C VAL A 30 28.46 22.61 21.21
N ILE A 31 27.19 22.24 21.43
CA ILE A 31 26.58 21.08 20.81
C ILE A 31 26.61 21.21 19.28
N LEU A 32 26.25 22.38 18.73
CA LEU A 32 26.29 22.65 17.29
C LEU A 32 27.69 22.51 16.70
N VAL A 33 28.71 23.08 17.37
CA VAL A 33 30.10 22.96 16.92
C VAL A 33 30.58 21.52 16.97
N VAL A 34 30.32 20.82 18.07
CA VAL A 34 30.70 19.41 18.25
C VAL A 34 30.01 18.51 17.18
N THR A 35 28.72 18.70 16.96
CA THR A 35 27.98 17.91 15.93
C THR A 35 28.51 18.21 14.53
N LYS A 36 28.85 19.45 14.21
CA LYS A 36 29.44 19.83 12.91
C LYS A 36 30.85 19.22 12.70
N VAL A 37 31.68 19.25 13.74
CA VAL A 37 33.03 18.64 13.67
C VAL A 37 32.95 17.11 13.53
N ILE A 38 32.15 16.49 14.39
CA ILE A 38 31.94 15.02 14.35
C ILE A 38 31.33 14.63 13.00
N GLY A 39 30.33 15.36 12.50
CA GLY A 39 29.73 15.15 11.20
C GLY A 39 30.76 15.24 10.06
N GLY A 40 31.62 16.24 10.07
CA GLY A 40 32.68 16.37 9.06
C GLY A 40 33.72 15.26 9.09
N LEU A 41 34.09 14.78 10.29
CA LEU A 41 34.99 13.62 10.45
C LEU A 41 34.32 12.32 9.97
N TRP A 42 33.05 12.15 10.32
CA TRP A 42 32.23 11.02 9.88
C TRP A 42 32.08 10.99 8.36
N ASP A 43 31.81 12.13 7.73
CA ASP A 43 31.67 12.20 6.27
C ASP A 43 33.00 11.90 5.54
N LYS A 44 34.12 12.33 6.09
CA LYS A 44 35.44 11.97 5.57
C LYS A 44 35.70 10.46 5.68
N TYR A 45 35.42 9.87 6.84
CA TYR A 45 35.53 8.44 7.07
C TYR A 45 34.61 7.66 6.11
N LYS A 46 33.33 8.03 6.07
CA LYS A 46 32.31 7.42 5.21
C LYS A 46 32.73 7.41 3.75
N ARG A 47 33.20 8.54 3.20
CA ARG A 47 33.64 8.61 1.79
C ARG A 47 34.79 7.65 1.50
N LYS A 48 35.82 7.64 2.35
CA LYS A 48 36.97 6.75 2.16
C LYS A 48 36.61 5.28 2.26
N ARG A 49 35.83 4.91 3.28
CA ARG A 49 35.43 3.51 3.50
C ARG A 49 34.42 3.03 2.47
N ARG A 50 33.47 3.91 2.06
CA ARG A 50 32.50 3.58 1.03
C ARG A 50 33.17 3.17 -0.28
N ALA A 51 34.16 3.91 -0.75
CA ALA A 51 34.86 3.58 -1.99
C ALA A 51 35.50 2.18 -1.93
N LEU A 52 36.14 1.86 -0.82
CA LEU A 52 36.75 0.53 -0.61
C LEU A 52 35.70 -0.59 -0.54
N LEU A 53 34.66 -0.41 0.28
CA LEU A 53 33.63 -1.42 0.48
C LEU A 53 32.80 -1.64 -0.81
N MET A 54 32.53 -0.57 -1.56
CA MET A 54 31.85 -0.62 -2.85
C MET A 54 32.66 -1.43 -3.88
N SER A 55 34.00 -1.20 -3.96
CA SER A 55 34.83 -1.94 -4.90
C SER A 55 34.87 -3.45 -4.59
N LEU A 56 34.92 -3.81 -3.30
CA LEU A 56 34.89 -5.21 -2.86
C LEU A 56 33.51 -5.85 -3.15
N ALA A 57 32.43 -5.13 -2.91
CA ALA A 57 31.08 -5.60 -3.22
C ALA A 57 30.91 -5.86 -4.72
N LEU A 58 31.27 -4.88 -5.58
CA LEU A 58 31.16 -5.00 -7.03
C LEU A 58 32.01 -6.14 -7.60
N GLU A 59 33.24 -6.32 -7.07
CA GLU A 59 34.10 -7.43 -7.46
C GLU A 59 33.46 -8.78 -7.14
N PHE A 60 32.90 -8.93 -5.94
CA PHE A 60 32.20 -10.16 -5.55
C PHE A 60 30.94 -10.38 -6.37
N LEU A 61 30.14 -9.34 -6.58
CA LEU A 61 28.92 -9.43 -7.43
C LEU A 61 29.25 -9.89 -8.86
N ARG A 62 30.39 -9.44 -9.41
CA ARG A 62 30.84 -9.82 -10.74
C ARG A 62 31.41 -11.24 -10.80
N THR A 63 32.29 -11.63 -9.88
CA THR A 63 33.06 -12.85 -9.96
C THR A 63 32.49 -14.02 -9.17
N GLY A 64 31.85 -13.74 -8.04
CA GLY A 64 31.40 -14.75 -7.06
C GLY A 64 32.58 -15.41 -6.31
N ASN A 65 33.80 -14.82 -6.34
CA ASN A 65 34.95 -15.39 -5.71
C ASN A 65 34.85 -15.38 -4.18
N ALA A 66 34.87 -16.56 -3.57
CA ALA A 66 34.73 -16.73 -2.13
C ALA A 66 35.84 -16.03 -1.31
N GLU A 67 37.03 -15.89 -1.86
CA GLU A 67 38.16 -15.20 -1.19
C GLU A 67 37.89 -13.68 -1.07
N GLY A 68 37.22 -13.07 -2.05
CA GLY A 68 36.91 -11.64 -2.06
C GLY A 68 35.95 -11.21 -0.93
N LYS A 69 35.19 -12.12 -0.32
CA LYS A 69 34.28 -11.79 0.79
C LYS A 69 34.93 -11.88 2.19
N LEU A 70 36.08 -12.51 2.33
CA LEU A 70 36.74 -12.65 3.64
C LEU A 70 36.96 -11.32 4.40
N PRO A 71 37.39 -10.22 3.75
CA PRO A 71 37.54 -8.92 4.40
C PRO A 71 36.21 -8.32 4.91
N LEU A 72 35.09 -8.84 4.44
CA LEU A 72 33.72 -8.33 4.76
C LEU A 72 33.08 -9.07 5.94
N LYS A 73 33.77 -10.05 6.52
CA LYS A 73 33.29 -10.77 7.70
C LYS A 73 33.59 -9.97 8.98
N ASN A 74 32.60 -9.91 9.87
CA ASN A 74 32.74 -9.24 11.17
C ASN A 74 33.15 -7.76 11.08
N LEU A 75 32.51 -7.01 10.18
CA LEU A 75 32.71 -5.58 10.05
C LEU A 75 32.45 -4.86 11.37
N GLY A 76 33.28 -3.86 11.69
CA GLY A 76 32.97 -2.93 12.78
C GLY A 76 31.65 -2.20 12.53
N TRP A 77 30.97 -1.74 13.59
CA TRP A 77 29.64 -1.12 13.50
C TRP A 77 29.52 -0.02 12.43
N ALA A 78 30.56 0.82 12.28
CA ALA A 78 30.60 1.93 11.33
C ALA A 78 30.70 1.42 9.87
N ASP A 79 31.57 0.43 9.63
CA ASP A 79 31.71 -0.19 8.31
C ASP A 79 30.48 -1.03 7.94
N ALA A 80 29.89 -1.72 8.91
CA ALA A 80 28.64 -2.47 8.70
C ALA A 80 27.47 -1.55 8.29
N LEU A 81 27.38 -0.36 8.89
CA LEU A 81 26.36 0.65 8.52
C LEU A 81 26.56 1.16 7.08
N ILE A 82 27.83 1.45 6.70
CA ILE A 82 28.17 1.89 5.35
C ILE A 82 27.93 0.76 4.35
N PHE A 83 28.31 -0.46 4.70
CA PHE A 83 28.19 -1.63 3.83
C PHE A 83 26.72 -2.03 3.62
N LYS A 84 25.91 -1.98 4.68
CA LYS A 84 24.46 -2.13 4.58
C LYS A 84 23.87 -1.18 3.53
N ALA A 85 24.17 0.12 3.63
CA ALA A 85 23.68 1.11 2.68
C ALA A 85 24.14 0.84 1.23
N ILE A 86 25.38 0.35 1.04
CA ILE A 86 25.89 -0.04 -0.28
C ILE A 86 25.12 -1.23 -0.85
N LEU A 87 24.88 -2.27 -0.04
CA LEU A 87 24.21 -3.48 -0.51
C LEU A 87 22.73 -3.21 -0.84
N LEU A 88 22.05 -2.38 -0.05
CA LEU A 88 20.69 -1.95 -0.33
C LEU A 88 20.60 -1.17 -1.64
N GLU A 89 21.50 -0.20 -1.87
CA GLU A 89 21.58 0.55 -3.12
C GLU A 89 21.86 -0.38 -4.33
N LEU A 90 22.83 -1.29 -4.21
CA LEU A 90 23.14 -2.23 -5.28
C LEU A 90 21.99 -3.21 -5.55
N SER A 91 21.24 -3.61 -4.52
CA SER A 91 20.11 -4.55 -4.68
C SER A 91 18.98 -4.00 -5.54
N GLU A 92 18.85 -2.69 -5.67
CA GLU A 92 17.86 -2.04 -6.56
C GLU A 92 18.30 -2.09 -8.03
N GLU A 93 19.61 -2.15 -8.29
CA GLU A 93 20.18 -2.11 -9.64
C GLU A 93 20.45 -3.49 -10.24
N VAL A 94 20.54 -4.53 -9.39
CA VAL A 94 20.94 -5.87 -9.83
C VAL A 94 19.78 -6.86 -9.80
N SER A 95 19.87 -7.91 -10.62
CA SER A 95 18.87 -8.97 -10.70
C SER A 95 19.53 -10.36 -10.87
N GLY A 96 18.75 -11.42 -10.70
CA GLY A 96 19.18 -12.78 -10.93
C GLY A 96 20.34 -13.21 -10.03
N ILE A 97 21.44 -13.68 -10.63
CA ILE A 97 22.61 -14.20 -9.91
C ILE A 97 23.27 -13.11 -9.05
N GLN A 98 23.32 -11.88 -9.54
CA GLN A 98 23.94 -10.77 -8.79
C GLN A 98 23.14 -10.43 -7.55
N GLN A 99 21.80 -10.46 -7.62
CA GLN A 99 20.94 -10.30 -6.46
C GLN A 99 21.20 -11.39 -5.41
N SER A 100 21.33 -12.65 -5.84
CA SER A 100 21.64 -13.76 -4.92
C SER A 100 23.01 -13.59 -4.25
N ARG A 101 24.00 -13.06 -4.97
CA ARG A 101 25.33 -12.74 -4.41
C ARG A 101 25.26 -11.56 -3.43
N ALA A 102 24.45 -10.54 -3.70
CA ALA A 102 24.25 -9.43 -2.77
C ALA A 102 23.63 -9.93 -1.45
N THR A 103 22.62 -10.79 -1.53
CA THR A 103 22.03 -11.47 -0.36
C THR A 103 23.10 -12.27 0.42
N GLU A 104 23.94 -13.02 -0.29
CA GLU A 104 25.03 -13.79 0.32
C GLU A 104 26.02 -12.90 1.09
N LEU A 105 26.42 -11.75 0.52
CA LEU A 105 27.26 -10.77 1.22
C LEU A 105 26.59 -10.19 2.47
N TYR A 106 25.30 -9.88 2.35
CA TYR A 106 24.51 -9.33 3.45
C TYR A 106 24.43 -10.32 4.63
N GLU A 107 24.26 -11.61 4.34
CA GLU A 107 24.25 -12.66 5.36
C GLU A 107 25.65 -12.94 5.91
N PHE A 108 26.66 -13.05 5.04
CA PHE A 108 28.04 -13.35 5.42
C PHE A 108 28.67 -12.27 6.30
N SER A 109 28.34 -10.99 6.05
CA SER A 109 28.85 -9.87 6.84
C SER A 109 28.27 -9.78 8.25
N GLY A 110 27.23 -10.58 8.56
CA GLY A 110 26.52 -10.55 9.83
C GLY A 110 25.47 -9.42 9.94
N ILE A 111 25.28 -8.65 8.87
CA ILE A 111 24.27 -7.57 8.84
C ILE A 111 22.87 -8.17 8.98
N ALA A 112 22.57 -9.26 8.25
CA ALA A 112 21.28 -9.93 8.33
C ALA A 112 20.92 -10.38 9.77
N ASP A 113 21.89 -10.90 10.54
CA ASP A 113 21.67 -11.30 11.94
C ASP A 113 21.38 -10.10 12.84
N ASN A 114 22.02 -8.97 12.56
CA ASN A 114 21.77 -7.73 13.28
C ASN A 114 20.37 -7.19 12.98
N GLU A 115 19.94 -7.17 11.71
CA GLU A 115 18.61 -6.72 11.31
C GLU A 115 17.51 -7.62 11.91
N ILE A 116 17.67 -8.95 11.87
CA ILE A 116 16.76 -9.90 12.53
C ILE A 116 16.69 -9.62 14.04
N ARG A 117 17.81 -9.29 14.68
CA ARG A 117 17.84 -8.94 16.10
C ARG A 117 17.09 -7.63 16.38
N ILE A 118 17.27 -6.60 15.53
CA ILE A 118 16.57 -5.32 15.64
C ILE A 118 15.07 -5.53 15.45
N LEU A 119 14.66 -6.25 14.42
CA LEU A 119 13.26 -6.57 14.14
C LEU A 119 12.57 -7.19 15.38
N ARG A 120 13.21 -8.13 16.05
CA ARG A 120 12.64 -8.84 17.20
C ARG A 120 12.69 -8.07 18.50
N ARG A 121 13.72 -7.25 18.75
CA ARG A 121 14.06 -6.76 20.10
C ARG A 121 14.09 -5.25 20.24
N SER A 122 14.05 -4.46 19.16
CA SER A 122 14.12 -3.00 19.28
C SER A 122 12.86 -2.43 19.93
N TRP A 123 13.03 -1.49 20.86
CA TRP A 123 11.94 -0.72 21.45
C TRP A 123 11.33 0.25 20.45
N PHE A 124 12.11 0.72 19.50
CA PHE A 124 11.72 1.73 18.52
C PHE A 124 11.08 1.05 17.31
N TRP A 125 9.80 1.32 17.09
CA TRP A 125 9.03 0.74 15.99
C TRP A 125 9.63 1.06 14.62
N TRP A 126 10.16 2.28 14.43
CA TRP A 126 10.78 2.68 13.15
C TRP A 126 12.03 1.86 12.80
N LEU A 127 12.80 1.42 13.80
CA LEU A 127 13.93 0.51 13.57
C LEU A 127 13.45 -0.89 13.21
N ARG A 128 12.37 -1.38 13.86
CA ARG A 128 11.78 -2.66 13.49
C ARG A 128 11.21 -2.64 12.08
N ALA A 129 10.49 -1.56 11.71
CA ALA A 129 9.94 -1.38 10.36
C ALA A 129 11.05 -1.32 9.31
N ALA A 130 12.09 -0.50 9.53
CA ALA A 130 13.24 -0.42 8.63
C ALA A 130 13.95 -1.78 8.48
N SER A 131 14.12 -2.53 9.58
CA SER A 131 14.74 -3.86 9.51
C SER A 131 13.88 -4.87 8.75
N ALA A 132 12.55 -4.83 8.88
CA ALA A 132 11.65 -5.67 8.09
C ALA A 132 11.79 -5.36 6.59
N HIS A 133 11.82 -4.07 6.24
CA HIS A 133 12.03 -3.60 4.87
C HIS A 133 13.38 -4.10 4.30
N ASP A 134 14.48 -3.84 5.01
CA ASP A 134 15.82 -4.21 4.56
C ASP A 134 16.00 -5.72 4.38
N ILE A 135 15.41 -6.52 5.28
CA ILE A 135 15.35 -7.98 5.18
C ILE A 135 14.61 -8.42 3.90
N GLY A 136 13.49 -7.77 3.60
CA GLY A 136 12.71 -8.01 2.39
C GLY A 136 13.49 -7.65 1.13
N GLN A 137 14.03 -6.44 1.05
CA GLN A 137 14.79 -5.92 -0.08
C GLN A 137 16.00 -6.81 -0.38
N MET A 138 16.70 -7.26 0.65
CA MET A 138 17.84 -8.18 0.53
C MET A 138 17.44 -9.65 0.37
N ARG A 139 16.15 -9.97 0.35
CA ARG A 139 15.61 -11.33 0.17
C ARG A 139 16.19 -12.37 1.12
N VAL A 140 16.33 -12.02 2.39
CA VAL A 140 16.90 -12.90 3.44
C VAL A 140 15.91 -13.99 3.83
N LYS A 141 15.82 -15.06 3.05
CA LYS A 141 14.78 -16.11 3.16
C LYS A 141 14.72 -16.78 4.54
N ARG A 142 15.86 -16.91 5.24
CA ARG A 142 15.90 -17.48 6.59
C ARG A 142 15.17 -16.66 7.64
N ALA A 143 14.87 -15.38 7.36
CA ALA A 143 14.12 -14.51 8.25
C ALA A 143 12.58 -14.67 8.15
N LYS A 144 12.06 -15.62 7.34
CA LYS A 144 10.62 -15.85 7.13
C LYS A 144 9.84 -15.92 8.44
N SER A 145 10.28 -16.72 9.41
CA SER A 145 9.61 -16.86 10.70
C SER A 145 9.57 -15.55 11.51
N ASN A 146 10.62 -14.74 11.39
CA ASN A 146 10.69 -13.45 12.09
C ASN A 146 9.79 -12.39 11.46
N LEU A 147 9.60 -12.43 10.13
CA LEU A 147 8.65 -11.57 9.44
C LEU A 147 7.20 -11.99 9.76
N ILE A 148 6.92 -13.29 9.85
CA ILE A 148 5.61 -13.78 10.31
C ILE A 148 5.34 -13.31 11.75
N GLU A 149 6.31 -13.37 12.67
CA GLU A 149 6.18 -12.82 14.01
C GLU A 149 5.90 -11.31 13.99
N ALA A 150 6.52 -10.57 13.07
CA ALA A 150 6.35 -9.13 12.91
C ALA A 150 4.97 -8.72 12.36
N LEU A 151 4.21 -9.64 11.73
CA LEU A 151 2.80 -9.41 11.37
C LEU A 151 1.91 -9.17 12.61
N GLY A 152 2.32 -9.66 13.79
CA GLY A 152 1.67 -9.40 15.09
C GLY A 152 2.18 -8.16 15.82
N ASP A 153 3.01 -7.31 15.22
CA ASP A 153 3.56 -6.11 15.89
C ASP A 153 2.46 -5.12 16.26
N LYS A 154 2.63 -4.44 17.40
CA LYS A 154 1.68 -3.42 17.90
C LYS A 154 1.56 -2.24 16.94
N ASN A 155 2.63 -1.90 16.22
CA ASN A 155 2.67 -0.78 15.30
C ASN A 155 2.32 -1.22 13.88
N ILE A 156 1.37 -0.52 13.25
CA ILE A 156 0.88 -0.85 11.91
C ILE A 156 1.99 -0.76 10.83
N GLU A 157 2.93 0.18 10.95
CA GLU A 157 4.00 0.33 9.97
C GLU A 157 4.94 -0.88 9.97
N VAL A 158 5.21 -1.48 11.15
CA VAL A 158 6.01 -2.71 11.23
C VAL A 158 5.29 -3.86 10.51
N ARG A 159 3.97 -3.99 10.73
CA ARG A 159 3.17 -5.03 10.05
C ARG A 159 3.15 -4.82 8.53
N LEU A 160 3.02 -3.58 8.08
CA LEU A 160 3.02 -3.25 6.65
C LEU A 160 4.36 -3.55 5.99
N GLU A 161 5.48 -3.20 6.64
CA GLU A 161 6.82 -3.51 6.09
C GLU A 161 7.10 -5.02 6.13
N ALA A 162 6.64 -5.73 7.16
CA ALA A 162 6.73 -7.20 7.20
C ALA A 162 5.90 -7.84 6.08
N THR A 163 4.68 -7.33 5.82
CA THR A 163 3.81 -7.76 4.73
C THR A 163 4.49 -7.54 3.38
N TRP A 164 5.04 -6.35 3.15
CA TRP A 164 5.78 -6.04 1.92
C TRP A 164 6.97 -6.98 1.74
N ALA A 165 7.77 -7.21 2.79
CA ALA A 165 8.93 -8.10 2.75
C ALA A 165 8.54 -9.54 2.40
N ILE A 166 7.44 -10.05 2.98
CA ILE A 166 6.88 -11.36 2.70
C ILE A 166 6.47 -11.49 1.23
N GLY A 167 5.76 -10.49 0.70
CA GLY A 167 5.35 -10.43 -0.71
C GLY A 167 6.55 -10.39 -1.65
N HIS A 168 7.49 -9.48 -1.40
CA HIS A 168 8.69 -9.30 -2.22
C HIS A 168 9.58 -10.54 -2.28
N MET A 169 9.55 -11.38 -1.24
CA MET A 169 10.25 -12.67 -1.23
C MET A 169 9.42 -13.84 -1.80
N GLY A 170 8.16 -13.60 -2.15
CA GLY A 170 7.28 -14.60 -2.76
C GLY A 170 6.82 -15.71 -1.81
N PHE A 171 6.65 -15.42 -0.50
CA PHE A 171 6.17 -16.40 0.48
C PHE A 171 4.64 -16.53 0.43
N VAL A 172 4.12 -17.05 -0.68
CA VAL A 172 2.67 -17.15 -0.96
C VAL A 172 1.92 -17.93 0.12
N ASP A 173 2.51 -18.96 0.69
CA ASP A 173 1.93 -19.79 1.75
C ASP A 173 1.59 -19.02 3.05
N THR A 174 2.14 -17.81 3.22
CA THR A 174 1.84 -16.96 4.38
C THR A 174 0.66 -16.01 4.16
N LEU A 175 0.09 -15.99 2.97
CA LEU A 175 -1.00 -15.09 2.61
C LEU A 175 -2.18 -15.08 3.62
N PRO A 176 -2.68 -16.21 4.13
CA PRO A 176 -3.75 -16.20 5.14
C PRO A 176 -3.37 -15.41 6.40
N LEU A 177 -2.14 -15.59 6.89
CA LEU A 177 -1.63 -14.88 8.08
C LEU A 177 -1.50 -13.36 7.83
N VAL A 178 -1.08 -12.98 6.63
CA VAL A 178 -1.01 -11.58 6.22
C VAL A 178 -2.42 -10.96 6.20
N MET A 179 -3.40 -11.67 5.62
CA MET A 179 -4.78 -11.20 5.54
C MET A 179 -5.40 -11.02 6.93
N GLU A 180 -5.19 -12.00 7.83
CA GLU A 180 -5.63 -11.92 9.23
C GLU A 180 -5.01 -10.71 9.95
N SER A 181 -3.71 -10.50 9.80
CA SER A 181 -2.99 -9.39 10.43
C SER A 181 -3.48 -8.00 9.95
N MET A 182 -4.00 -7.91 8.73
CA MET A 182 -4.41 -6.66 8.07
C MET A 182 -5.92 -6.42 8.09
N SER A 183 -6.76 -7.41 8.43
CA SER A 183 -8.22 -7.35 8.33
C SER A 183 -8.82 -6.13 9.05
N HIS A 184 -8.42 -5.88 10.30
CA HIS A 184 -8.92 -4.74 11.10
C HIS A 184 -8.53 -3.35 10.56
N PHE A 185 -7.66 -3.28 9.57
CA PHE A 185 -7.18 -2.05 8.94
C PHE A 185 -7.56 -1.97 7.46
N PHE A 186 -8.65 -2.60 7.08
CA PHE A 186 -9.10 -2.79 5.69
C PHE A 186 -8.85 -1.58 4.77
N LYS A 187 -9.24 -0.35 5.19
CA LYS A 187 -9.08 0.85 4.35
C LYS A 187 -7.63 1.21 4.04
N ILE A 188 -6.74 1.01 5.01
CA ILE A 188 -5.30 1.28 4.85
C ILE A 188 -4.62 0.10 4.16
N ALA A 189 -5.02 -1.11 4.54
CA ALA A 189 -4.52 -2.34 3.96
C ALA A 189 -4.82 -2.42 2.46
N ALA A 190 -6.05 -2.17 2.04
CA ALA A 190 -6.45 -2.24 0.62
C ALA A 190 -5.53 -1.41 -0.28
N LEU A 191 -5.21 -0.15 0.11
CA LEU A 191 -4.34 0.73 -0.68
C LEU A 191 -2.88 0.28 -0.77
N ARG A 192 -2.38 -0.50 0.21
CA ARG A 192 -0.98 -0.96 0.26
C ARG A 192 -0.82 -2.42 -0.14
N MET A 193 -1.88 -3.20 -0.02
CA MET A 193 -1.89 -4.62 -0.39
C MET A 193 -1.83 -4.84 -1.90
N ASP A 194 -2.24 -3.86 -2.71
CA ASP A 194 -2.14 -3.95 -4.17
C ASP A 194 -0.67 -4.16 -4.60
N ALA A 195 0.28 -3.41 -4.03
CA ALA A 195 1.70 -3.59 -4.29
C ALA A 195 2.20 -4.96 -3.81
N PHE A 196 1.76 -5.41 -2.63
CA PHE A 196 2.10 -6.72 -2.06
C PHE A 196 1.65 -7.88 -2.96
N ILE A 197 0.40 -7.82 -3.43
CA ILE A 197 -0.15 -8.85 -4.32
C ILE A 197 0.53 -8.84 -5.68
N PHE A 198 0.86 -7.66 -6.20
CA PHE A 198 1.59 -7.54 -7.45
C PHE A 198 2.97 -8.24 -7.39
N GLU A 199 3.66 -8.11 -6.26
CA GLU A 199 4.93 -8.81 -6.01
C GLU A 199 4.78 -10.33 -5.91
N MET A 200 3.70 -10.84 -5.29
CA MET A 200 3.42 -12.28 -5.23
C MET A 200 3.02 -12.87 -6.58
N GLY A 201 2.35 -12.09 -7.41
CA GLY A 201 1.90 -12.48 -8.73
C GLY A 201 0.85 -13.60 -8.74
N ALA A 202 0.66 -14.21 -9.90
CA ALA A 202 -0.36 -15.25 -10.15
C ALA A 202 -0.38 -16.41 -9.12
N PRO A 203 0.73 -16.88 -8.53
CA PRO A 203 0.67 -17.93 -7.52
C PRO A 203 -0.19 -17.63 -6.28
N ALA A 204 -0.47 -16.34 -6.00
CA ALA A 204 -1.33 -15.95 -4.87
C ALA A 204 -2.84 -16.17 -5.16
N LEU A 205 -3.22 -16.20 -6.43
CA LEU A 205 -4.63 -16.18 -6.85
C LEU A 205 -5.47 -17.35 -6.31
N PRO A 206 -5.01 -18.62 -6.33
CA PRO A 206 -5.79 -19.73 -5.76
C PRO A 206 -6.12 -19.54 -4.28
N LEU A 207 -5.15 -19.06 -3.49
CA LEU A 207 -5.36 -18.79 -2.06
C LEU A 207 -6.30 -17.61 -1.82
N LEU A 208 -6.23 -16.57 -2.66
CA LEU A 208 -7.17 -15.45 -2.59
C LEU A 208 -8.59 -15.88 -2.90
N LEU A 209 -8.79 -16.77 -3.90
CA LEU A 209 -10.10 -17.30 -4.22
C LEU A 209 -10.70 -18.14 -3.08
N ASP A 210 -9.88 -18.89 -2.35
CA ASP A 210 -10.30 -19.58 -1.13
C ASP A 210 -10.69 -18.58 -0.03
N LEU A 211 -9.91 -17.50 0.15
CA LEU A 211 -10.18 -16.46 1.12
C LEU A 211 -11.41 -15.59 0.77
N CYS A 212 -11.86 -15.57 -0.47
CA CYS A 212 -13.16 -14.98 -0.84
C CYS A 212 -14.37 -15.69 -0.19
N LYS A 213 -14.17 -16.88 0.40
CA LYS A 213 -15.18 -17.65 1.15
C LYS A 213 -14.91 -17.66 2.66
N HIS A 214 -13.98 -16.82 3.14
CA HIS A 214 -13.60 -16.78 4.55
C HIS A 214 -14.78 -16.34 5.44
N PRO A 215 -14.94 -16.91 6.65
CA PRO A 215 -16.06 -16.57 7.54
C PRO A 215 -15.97 -15.14 8.10
N GLU A 216 -14.78 -14.58 8.25
CA GLU A 216 -14.58 -13.18 8.66
C GLU A 216 -14.77 -12.25 7.47
N TRP A 217 -15.76 -11.37 7.55
CA TRP A 217 -16.18 -10.51 6.46
C TRP A 217 -15.08 -9.53 6.00
N GLU A 218 -14.24 -9.03 6.91
CA GLU A 218 -13.13 -8.15 6.58
C GLU A 218 -12.09 -8.84 5.70
N ILE A 219 -11.76 -10.10 6.01
CA ILE A 219 -10.83 -10.91 5.20
C ILE A 219 -11.46 -11.22 3.85
N GLN A 220 -12.74 -11.57 3.83
CA GLN A 220 -13.48 -11.83 2.61
C GLN A 220 -13.50 -10.60 1.69
N LEU A 221 -13.83 -9.40 2.22
CA LEU A 221 -13.83 -8.16 1.46
C LEU A 221 -12.45 -7.83 0.88
N LEU A 222 -11.40 -7.99 1.69
CA LEU A 222 -10.03 -7.74 1.24
C LEU A 222 -9.62 -8.72 0.14
N ALA A 223 -9.96 -10.00 0.27
CA ALA A 223 -9.69 -11.01 -0.76
C ALA A 223 -10.41 -10.70 -2.09
N ILE A 224 -11.70 -10.33 -2.02
CA ILE A 224 -12.49 -9.95 -3.20
C ILE A 224 -11.89 -8.73 -3.91
N HIS A 225 -11.46 -7.71 -3.14
CA HIS A 225 -10.79 -6.54 -3.70
C HIS A 225 -9.52 -6.94 -4.44
N LEU A 226 -8.65 -7.71 -3.79
CA LEU A 226 -7.37 -8.14 -4.35
C LEU A 226 -7.55 -9.03 -5.60
N VAL A 227 -8.52 -9.94 -5.60
CA VAL A 227 -8.86 -10.74 -6.80
C VAL A 227 -9.27 -9.85 -7.97
N GLY A 228 -10.02 -8.77 -7.71
CA GLY A 228 -10.39 -7.79 -8.74
C GLY A 228 -9.19 -7.07 -9.37
N GLU A 229 -8.11 -6.85 -8.60
CA GLU A 229 -6.89 -6.18 -9.10
C GLU A 229 -6.03 -7.07 -10.01
N PHE A 230 -6.16 -8.41 -9.91
CA PHE A 230 -5.53 -9.32 -10.87
C PHE A 230 -6.10 -9.22 -12.28
N LYS A 231 -7.33 -8.77 -12.42
CA LYS A 231 -8.05 -8.67 -13.71
C LYS A 231 -8.06 -9.96 -14.50
N ASP A 232 -8.10 -11.09 -13.83
CA ASP A 232 -8.10 -12.41 -14.44
C ASP A 232 -9.53 -12.91 -14.64
N PRO A 233 -9.98 -13.14 -15.90
CA PRO A 233 -11.33 -13.63 -16.17
C PRO A 233 -11.64 -15.01 -15.57
N GLU A 234 -10.62 -15.84 -15.29
CA GLU A 234 -10.83 -17.17 -14.68
C GLU A 234 -11.40 -17.07 -13.26
N THR A 235 -11.30 -15.89 -12.61
CA THR A 235 -11.86 -15.64 -11.27
C THR A 235 -13.35 -15.33 -11.27
N LEU A 236 -13.95 -15.08 -12.42
CA LEU A 236 -15.34 -14.61 -12.55
C LEU A 236 -16.36 -15.58 -11.96
N GLU A 237 -16.17 -16.89 -12.06
CA GLU A 237 -17.11 -17.87 -11.49
C GLU A 237 -17.28 -17.67 -9.98
N VAL A 238 -16.17 -17.49 -9.26
CA VAL A 238 -16.21 -17.22 -7.81
C VAL A 238 -16.86 -15.88 -7.52
N LEU A 239 -16.47 -14.81 -8.22
CA LEU A 239 -17.00 -13.48 -8.00
C LEU A 239 -18.49 -13.38 -8.31
N LEU A 240 -18.97 -14.03 -9.36
CA LEU A 240 -20.40 -14.09 -9.70
C LEU A 240 -21.21 -14.82 -8.62
N SER A 241 -20.67 -15.90 -8.03
CA SER A 241 -21.34 -16.61 -6.93
C SER A 241 -21.52 -15.73 -5.67
N LEU A 242 -20.67 -14.72 -5.47
CA LEU A 242 -20.75 -13.81 -4.34
C LEU A 242 -21.82 -12.73 -4.52
N LEU A 243 -22.38 -12.55 -5.70
CA LEU A 243 -23.50 -11.62 -5.93
C LEU A 243 -24.80 -12.09 -5.22
N ASP A 244 -24.90 -13.37 -4.87
CA ASP A 244 -26.03 -13.93 -4.12
C ASP A 244 -25.85 -13.85 -2.59
N SER A 245 -24.77 -13.22 -2.10
CA SER A 245 -24.50 -13.07 -0.68
C SER A 245 -25.61 -12.30 0.02
N GLN A 246 -25.95 -12.69 1.26
CA GLN A 246 -26.86 -11.93 2.11
C GLN A 246 -26.28 -10.58 2.54
N ASP A 247 -24.95 -10.49 2.61
CA ASP A 247 -24.24 -9.26 2.98
C ASP A 247 -24.13 -8.32 1.76
N LEU A 248 -24.65 -7.11 1.92
CA LEU A 248 -24.63 -6.09 0.88
C LEU A 248 -23.22 -5.66 0.49
N GLU A 249 -22.31 -5.54 1.47
CA GLU A 249 -20.95 -5.10 1.21
C GLU A 249 -20.17 -6.13 0.38
N ILE A 250 -20.42 -7.43 0.62
CA ILE A 250 -19.86 -8.52 -0.19
C ILE A 250 -20.38 -8.46 -1.62
N ARG A 251 -21.71 -8.27 -1.83
CA ARG A 251 -22.25 -8.12 -3.19
C ARG A 251 -21.67 -6.92 -3.93
N ILE A 252 -21.53 -5.78 -3.25
CA ILE A 252 -20.94 -4.56 -3.81
C ILE A 252 -19.46 -4.78 -4.15
N ALA A 253 -18.72 -5.43 -3.27
CA ALA A 253 -17.29 -5.73 -3.50
C ALA A 253 -17.12 -6.65 -4.72
N ALA A 254 -17.91 -7.72 -4.81
CA ALA A 254 -17.91 -8.62 -5.95
C ALA A 254 -18.25 -7.89 -7.27
N CYS A 255 -19.28 -7.05 -7.26
CA CYS A 255 -19.64 -6.21 -8.40
C CYS A 255 -18.49 -5.28 -8.83
N LYS A 256 -17.79 -4.65 -7.87
CA LYS A 256 -16.63 -3.81 -8.15
C LYS A 256 -15.48 -4.63 -8.76
N ALA A 257 -15.19 -5.80 -8.21
CA ALA A 257 -14.15 -6.69 -8.71
C ALA A 257 -14.45 -7.15 -10.16
N ILE A 258 -15.69 -7.59 -10.43
CA ILE A 258 -16.14 -7.95 -11.78
C ILE A 258 -16.01 -6.76 -12.74
N GLY A 259 -16.39 -5.57 -12.31
CA GLY A 259 -16.24 -4.35 -13.09
C GLY A 259 -14.78 -3.92 -13.31
N SER A 260 -13.86 -4.25 -12.37
CA SER A 260 -12.41 -4.00 -12.52
C SER A 260 -11.78 -4.95 -13.54
N ILE A 261 -12.22 -6.21 -13.58
CA ILE A 261 -11.83 -7.19 -14.60
C ILE A 261 -12.31 -6.73 -15.98
N GLY A 262 -13.54 -6.24 -16.09
CA GLY A 262 -14.07 -5.65 -17.31
C GLY A 262 -14.40 -6.64 -18.42
N ASP A 263 -14.38 -7.96 -18.15
CA ASP A 263 -14.71 -8.98 -19.13
C ASP A 263 -16.22 -8.95 -19.47
N PRO A 264 -16.61 -9.05 -20.75
CA PRO A 264 -17.99 -8.99 -21.17
C PRO A 264 -18.91 -10.06 -20.54
N SER A 265 -18.38 -11.26 -20.25
CA SER A 265 -19.15 -12.33 -19.60
C SER A 265 -19.50 -11.96 -18.15
N GLY A 266 -18.53 -11.45 -17.40
CA GLY A 266 -18.74 -10.94 -16.06
C GLY A 266 -19.69 -9.75 -16.01
N LEU A 267 -19.52 -8.78 -16.92
CA LEU A 267 -20.40 -7.63 -17.05
C LEU A 267 -21.83 -8.03 -17.38
N SER A 268 -22.02 -9.06 -18.21
CA SER A 268 -23.34 -9.64 -18.48
C SER A 268 -23.95 -10.26 -17.22
N GLY A 269 -23.13 -10.92 -16.40
CA GLY A 269 -23.55 -11.55 -15.15
C GLY A 269 -24.09 -10.58 -14.08
N ILE A 270 -23.62 -9.32 -14.08
CA ILE A 270 -24.13 -8.31 -13.12
C ILE A 270 -25.37 -7.55 -13.62
N ILE A 271 -25.88 -7.78 -14.84
CA ILE A 271 -27.10 -7.15 -15.33
C ILE A 271 -28.29 -7.34 -14.38
N PRO A 272 -28.57 -8.56 -13.86
CA PRO A 272 -29.71 -8.76 -12.93
C PRO A 272 -29.61 -7.91 -11.67
N CYS A 273 -28.42 -7.56 -11.23
CA CYS A 273 -28.22 -6.74 -10.03
C CYS A 273 -28.69 -5.28 -10.18
N MET A 274 -29.07 -4.83 -11.37
CA MET A 274 -29.79 -3.56 -11.54
C MET A 274 -31.21 -3.58 -10.91
N GLU A 275 -31.72 -4.75 -10.55
CA GLU A 275 -33.00 -4.95 -9.86
C GLU A 275 -32.84 -5.37 -8.39
N ASP A 276 -31.60 -5.28 -7.83
CA ASP A 276 -31.32 -5.58 -6.41
C ASP A 276 -32.21 -4.72 -5.48
N SER A 277 -32.62 -5.31 -4.37
CA SER A 277 -33.43 -4.60 -3.35
C SER A 277 -32.73 -3.37 -2.78
N ALA A 278 -31.39 -3.44 -2.61
CA ALA A 278 -30.58 -2.36 -2.10
C ALA A 278 -30.20 -1.37 -3.23
N TRP A 279 -30.57 -0.11 -3.06
CA TRP A 279 -30.24 0.94 -4.04
C TRP A 279 -28.72 1.11 -4.23
N GLN A 280 -27.93 0.87 -3.20
CA GLN A 280 -26.47 0.95 -3.25
C GLN A 280 -25.89 -0.03 -4.29
N MET A 281 -26.44 -1.25 -4.34
CA MET A 281 -26.05 -2.25 -5.33
C MET A 281 -26.44 -1.81 -6.73
N ARG A 282 -27.67 -1.38 -6.94
CA ARG A 282 -28.16 -0.87 -8.24
C ARG A 282 -27.29 0.30 -8.75
N ALA A 283 -26.97 1.25 -7.86
CA ALA A 283 -26.10 2.37 -8.18
C ALA A 283 -24.67 1.93 -8.56
N GLN A 284 -24.14 0.95 -7.84
CA GLN A 284 -22.81 0.41 -8.11
C GLN A 284 -22.73 -0.30 -9.47
N VAL A 285 -23.74 -1.09 -9.81
CA VAL A 285 -23.83 -1.78 -11.11
C VAL A 285 -23.89 -0.77 -12.26
N ALA A 286 -24.73 0.26 -12.15
CA ALA A 286 -24.80 1.33 -13.14
C ALA A 286 -23.42 1.99 -13.36
N LYS A 287 -22.69 2.26 -12.28
CA LYS A 287 -21.34 2.83 -12.33
C LYS A 287 -20.35 1.90 -13.04
N GLN A 288 -20.41 0.57 -12.82
CA GLN A 288 -19.51 -0.35 -13.51
C GLN A 288 -19.80 -0.41 -15.00
N PHE A 289 -21.06 -0.37 -15.42
CA PHE A 289 -21.40 -0.35 -16.85
C PHE A 289 -20.90 0.92 -17.54
N GLY A 290 -20.99 2.08 -16.88
CA GLY A 290 -20.44 3.33 -17.40
C GLY A 290 -18.93 3.25 -17.62
N ARG A 291 -18.20 2.86 -16.57
CA ARG A 291 -16.71 2.72 -16.61
C ARG A 291 -16.22 1.79 -17.72
N ASN A 292 -16.97 0.74 -18.00
CA ASN A 292 -16.62 -0.25 -19.01
C ASN A 292 -17.23 0.03 -20.39
N GLY A 293 -18.06 1.07 -20.52
CA GLY A 293 -18.76 1.36 -21.76
C GLY A 293 -19.67 0.21 -22.25
N PHE A 294 -20.20 -0.58 -21.33
CA PHE A 294 -20.91 -1.82 -21.62
C PHE A 294 -22.31 -1.56 -22.17
N THR A 295 -22.40 -1.38 -23.49
CA THR A 295 -23.64 -0.98 -24.18
C THR A 295 -24.81 -1.99 -24.09
N PRO A 296 -24.63 -3.32 -23.87
CA PRO A 296 -25.73 -4.23 -23.64
C PRO A 296 -26.59 -3.86 -22.41
N ALA A 297 -26.04 -3.12 -21.45
CA ALA A 297 -26.75 -2.66 -20.25
C ALA A 297 -27.69 -1.44 -20.49
N ILE A 298 -27.65 -0.79 -21.67
CA ILE A 298 -28.44 0.40 -21.95
C ILE A 298 -29.94 0.24 -21.62
N PRO A 299 -30.63 -0.88 -21.96
CA PRO A 299 -32.03 -1.04 -21.60
C PRO A 299 -32.29 -0.98 -20.09
N GLY A 300 -31.43 -1.59 -19.29
CA GLY A 300 -31.51 -1.57 -17.83
C GLY A 300 -31.16 -0.21 -17.26
N LEU A 301 -30.15 0.48 -17.80
CA LEU A 301 -29.77 1.83 -17.38
C LEU A 301 -30.89 2.83 -17.64
N LEU A 302 -31.68 2.67 -18.71
CA LEU A 302 -32.88 3.49 -18.96
C LEU A 302 -33.94 3.30 -17.88
N LYS A 303 -34.15 2.07 -17.36
CA LYS A 303 -35.01 1.81 -16.20
C LYS A 303 -34.45 2.46 -14.93
N CYS A 304 -33.14 2.39 -14.73
CA CYS A 304 -32.47 3.01 -13.58
C CYS A 304 -32.61 4.54 -13.54
N LEU A 305 -32.90 5.23 -14.65
CA LEU A 305 -33.20 6.65 -14.66
C LEU A 305 -34.57 6.97 -13.95
N GLU A 306 -35.43 5.97 -13.83
CA GLU A 306 -36.74 6.04 -13.16
C GLU A 306 -36.66 5.57 -11.69
N ASP A 307 -35.48 5.21 -11.18
CA ASP A 307 -35.31 4.69 -9.82
C ASP A 307 -35.69 5.72 -8.75
N LEU A 308 -36.26 5.25 -7.64
CA LEU A 308 -36.59 6.08 -6.50
C LEU A 308 -35.36 6.73 -5.86
N ALA A 309 -34.24 6.02 -5.84
CA ALA A 309 -32.99 6.51 -5.27
C ALA A 309 -32.24 7.44 -6.24
N TRP A 310 -31.98 8.66 -5.79
CA TRP A 310 -31.28 9.66 -6.60
C TRP A 310 -29.92 9.21 -7.10
N TRP A 311 -29.16 8.48 -6.27
CA TRP A 311 -27.83 7.97 -6.62
C TRP A 311 -27.86 6.95 -7.76
N VAL A 312 -28.94 6.15 -7.86
CA VAL A 312 -29.11 5.20 -8.96
C VAL A 312 -29.35 5.95 -10.27
N ARG A 313 -30.23 6.96 -10.25
CA ARG A 313 -30.51 7.81 -11.41
C ARG A 313 -29.26 8.55 -11.89
N LEU A 314 -28.51 9.13 -10.95
CA LEU A 314 -27.26 9.85 -11.26
C LEU A 314 -26.24 8.94 -11.95
N ASN A 315 -25.94 7.79 -11.34
CA ASN A 315 -24.95 6.85 -11.90
C ASN A 315 -25.43 6.25 -13.24
N ALA A 316 -26.73 6.04 -13.42
CA ALA A 316 -27.27 5.56 -14.70
C ALA A 316 -27.15 6.62 -15.81
N GLY A 317 -27.42 7.88 -15.50
CA GLY A 317 -27.24 9.01 -16.43
C GLY A 317 -25.79 9.21 -16.81
N GLU A 318 -24.88 9.18 -15.81
CA GLU A 318 -23.44 9.23 -16.02
C GLU A 318 -22.95 8.06 -16.90
N ALA A 319 -23.39 6.84 -16.59
CA ALA A 319 -23.05 5.67 -17.38
C ALA A 319 -23.46 5.81 -18.84
N LEU A 320 -24.69 6.29 -19.09
CA LEU A 320 -25.18 6.54 -20.45
C LEU A 320 -24.35 7.64 -21.15
N SER A 321 -23.96 8.71 -20.44
CA SER A 321 -23.13 9.78 -21.02
C SER A 321 -21.75 9.25 -21.46
N GLN A 322 -21.16 8.31 -20.72
CA GLN A 322 -19.87 7.68 -21.01
C GLN A 322 -19.92 6.66 -22.17
N MET A 323 -21.10 6.19 -22.60
CA MET A 323 -21.28 5.20 -23.66
C MET A 323 -21.30 5.80 -25.09
N GLY A 324 -20.84 7.02 -25.26
CA GLY A 324 -20.69 7.69 -26.54
C GLY A 324 -21.99 7.84 -27.33
N LYS A 325 -21.97 7.61 -28.66
CA LYS A 325 -23.13 7.80 -29.52
C LYS A 325 -24.37 6.99 -29.09
N ARG A 326 -24.17 5.73 -28.67
CA ARG A 326 -25.28 4.84 -28.24
C ARG A 326 -25.92 5.35 -26.97
N GLY A 327 -25.14 5.78 -25.99
CA GLY A 327 -25.65 6.37 -24.76
C GLY A 327 -26.33 7.71 -25.00
N LYS A 328 -25.80 8.58 -25.85
CA LYS A 328 -26.45 9.85 -26.24
C LYS A 328 -27.83 9.62 -26.88
N ILE A 329 -27.96 8.60 -27.72
CA ILE A 329 -29.24 8.21 -28.31
C ILE A 329 -30.22 7.74 -27.21
N ALA A 330 -29.74 6.95 -26.24
CA ALA A 330 -30.52 6.47 -25.12
C ALA A 330 -31.04 7.63 -24.24
N LEU A 331 -30.17 8.59 -23.90
CA LEU A 331 -30.54 9.79 -23.17
C LEU A 331 -31.59 10.62 -23.92
N LYS A 332 -31.45 10.83 -25.25
CA LYS A 332 -32.45 11.49 -26.07
C LYS A 332 -33.79 10.76 -26.09
N LYS A 333 -33.78 9.41 -26.00
CA LYS A 333 -35.01 8.63 -25.84
C LYS A 333 -35.62 8.85 -24.47
N ALA A 334 -34.83 8.94 -23.41
CA ALA A 334 -35.28 9.16 -22.03
C ALA A 334 -35.95 10.53 -21.84
N LEU A 335 -35.68 11.56 -22.64
CA LEU A 335 -36.39 12.83 -22.65
C LEU A 335 -37.89 12.66 -22.93
N LYS A 336 -38.30 11.55 -23.55
CA LYS A 336 -39.72 11.24 -23.86
C LYS A 336 -40.34 10.27 -22.85
N SER A 337 -39.63 9.93 -21.76
CA SER A 337 -40.15 9.05 -20.70
C SER A 337 -41.41 9.71 -20.03
N PRO A 338 -42.40 8.91 -19.66
CA PRO A 338 -43.49 9.41 -18.82
C PRO A 338 -43.00 9.82 -17.42
N ASP A 339 -41.91 9.23 -16.95
CA ASP A 339 -41.33 9.55 -15.65
C ASP A 339 -40.57 10.89 -15.68
N ARG A 340 -40.88 11.76 -14.69
CA ARG A 340 -40.26 13.08 -14.58
C ARG A 340 -38.76 12.99 -14.27
N PHE A 341 -38.38 12.12 -13.35
CA PHE A 341 -36.99 12.01 -12.92
C PHE A 341 -36.08 11.55 -14.05
N ALA A 342 -36.57 10.62 -14.88
CA ALA A 342 -35.83 10.16 -16.06
C ALA A 342 -35.63 11.31 -17.06
N ARG A 343 -36.64 12.14 -17.29
CA ARG A 343 -36.51 13.30 -18.20
C ARG A 343 -35.52 14.33 -17.66
N ASP A 344 -35.64 14.68 -16.37
CA ASP A 344 -34.81 15.70 -15.73
C ASP A 344 -33.34 15.23 -15.75
N MET A 345 -33.05 13.95 -15.42
CA MET A 345 -31.70 13.37 -15.45
C MET A 345 -31.12 13.29 -16.88
N ALA A 346 -31.97 12.90 -17.85
CA ALA A 346 -31.53 12.85 -19.25
C ALA A 346 -31.20 14.24 -19.81
N SER A 347 -31.98 15.27 -19.46
CA SER A 347 -31.69 16.66 -19.83
C SER A 347 -30.36 17.11 -19.25
N GLN A 348 -30.15 16.93 -17.95
CA GLN A 348 -28.92 17.30 -17.27
C GLN A 348 -27.68 16.71 -17.95
N TRP A 349 -27.65 15.40 -18.23
CA TRP A 349 -26.48 14.74 -18.82
C TRP A 349 -26.30 15.08 -20.32
N LEU A 350 -27.37 15.42 -21.05
CA LEU A 350 -27.25 15.92 -22.42
C LEU A 350 -26.66 17.33 -22.47
N ASP A 351 -27.10 18.21 -21.56
CA ASP A 351 -26.53 19.56 -21.44
C ASP A 351 -25.06 19.52 -21.06
N GLU A 352 -24.65 18.60 -20.15
CA GLU A 352 -23.26 18.41 -19.76
C GLU A 352 -22.38 17.87 -20.93
N LEU A 353 -22.94 16.96 -21.75
CA LEU A 353 -22.27 16.47 -22.96
C LEU A 353 -22.15 17.54 -24.08
N GLU A 354 -22.97 18.56 -24.07
CA GLU A 354 -22.91 19.68 -25.02
C GLU A 354 -22.00 20.82 -24.52
N ALA A 355 -21.82 20.92 -23.19
CA ALA A 355 -20.92 21.89 -22.57
C ALA A 355 -19.43 21.45 -22.59
N THR A 356 -19.17 20.14 -22.77
CA THR A 356 -17.81 19.59 -22.84
C THR A 356 -17.40 19.49 -24.31
N PRO A 357 -16.41 20.29 -24.78
CA PRO A 357 -16.03 20.38 -26.19
C PRO A 357 -15.34 19.11 -26.73
#